data_22e27175a267d927ce394596d41c3c9d
#
_entry.id   22e27175a267d927ce394596d41c3c9d
#
_cell.length_a   1.000
_cell.length_b   1.000
_cell.length_c   1.000
_cell.angle_alpha   90.00
_cell.angle_beta   90.00
_cell.angle_gamma   90.00
#
_symmetry.space_group_name_H-M   'P 1'
#
loop_
_entity.id
_entity.type
_entity.pdbx_description
1 polymer ?
#
loop_
_entity_poly.entity_id
_entity_poly.type
_entity_poly.pdbx_seq_one_letter_code
_entity_poly.pdbx_strand_id
1 'polypeptide(L)'
;ALEDADVLVWVADPHFGDPIPDRVAQMVRQSGIPTVLCYTKRDLKRAEKDPQKENSVNLPFEPVAVFHVSGTTHEGVNDLLTALKSMLPVHPPYFPEDYMSDRNMRFFLSEMIREQAMLLYGAEIPYHLFVAVETCKGVDESAPLAQIFATIYTGKESHVPILIGK
;
A
#
# COMPACT_ATOMS: atom_id res chain seq x y z
N ALA A 1 -5.29 9.85 13.87
CA ALA A 1 -4.76 9.58 12.50
C ALA A 1 -5.46 10.42 11.43
N LEU A 2 -6.79 10.67 11.48
CA LEU A 2 -7.43 11.58 10.53
C LEU A 2 -7.21 13.05 10.89
N GLU A 3 -7.01 13.37 12.14
CA GLU A 3 -6.86 14.75 12.66
C GLU A 3 -5.60 15.46 12.13
N ASP A 4 -4.60 14.69 11.68
CA ASP A 4 -3.33 15.19 11.18
C ASP A 4 -3.20 15.16 9.64
N ALA A 5 -4.29 14.84 8.94
CA ALA A 5 -4.27 14.71 7.49
C ALA A 5 -4.80 15.98 6.82
N ASP A 6 -4.06 16.50 5.84
CA ASP A 6 -4.47 17.65 5.03
C ASP A 6 -5.37 17.24 3.84
N VAL A 7 -5.23 16.01 3.37
CA VAL A 7 -6.02 15.43 2.28
C VAL A 7 -6.21 13.93 2.50
N LEU A 8 -7.38 13.41 2.16
CA LEU A 8 -7.68 11.98 2.16
C LEU A 8 -7.68 11.44 0.73
N VAL A 9 -7.10 10.27 0.54
CA VAL A 9 -7.22 9.52 -0.71
C VAL A 9 -8.02 8.26 -0.44
N TRP A 10 -9.25 8.23 -0.99
CA TRP A 10 -10.07 7.04 -0.96
C TRP A 10 -9.73 6.15 -2.13
N VAL A 11 -9.08 5.02 -1.85
CA VAL A 11 -8.68 4.06 -2.87
C VAL A 11 -9.77 3.01 -3.03
N ALA A 12 -10.29 2.87 -4.26
CA ALA A 12 -11.32 1.90 -4.61
C ALA A 12 -10.84 0.99 -5.75
N ASP A 13 -11.15 -0.30 -5.63
CA ASP A 13 -10.98 -1.24 -6.73
C ASP A 13 -12.33 -1.39 -7.46
N PRO A 14 -12.44 -0.97 -8.74
CA PRO A 14 -13.70 -1.04 -9.45
C PRO A 14 -14.17 -2.48 -9.74
N HIS A 15 -13.30 -3.48 -9.55
CA HIS A 15 -13.62 -4.90 -9.72
C HIS A 15 -14.19 -5.55 -8.46
N PHE A 16 -13.95 -4.95 -7.28
CA PHE A 16 -14.45 -5.41 -5.99
C PHE A 16 -15.43 -4.38 -5.43
N GLY A 17 -16.70 -4.71 -5.48
CA GLY A 17 -17.79 -3.86 -4.98
C GLY A 17 -18.03 -4.02 -3.48
N ASP A 18 -17.00 -4.01 -2.65
CA ASP A 18 -17.19 -4.12 -1.21
C ASP A 18 -17.93 -2.90 -0.66
N PRO A 19 -18.97 -3.10 0.15
CA PRO A 19 -19.68 -2.00 0.75
C PRO A 19 -18.75 -1.23 1.70
N ILE A 20 -18.80 0.09 1.62
CA ILE A 20 -18.05 0.95 2.54
C ILE A 20 -18.67 0.80 3.93
N PRO A 21 -17.90 0.44 4.96
CA PRO A 21 -18.43 0.36 6.32
C PRO A 21 -18.96 1.74 6.77
N ASP A 22 -20.20 1.79 7.25
CA ASP A 22 -20.87 3.04 7.66
C ASP A 22 -20.04 3.87 8.63
N ARG A 23 -19.33 3.23 9.53
CA ARG A 23 -18.44 3.90 10.49
C ARG A 23 -17.33 4.68 9.79
N VAL A 24 -16.70 4.09 8.77
CA VAL A 24 -15.62 4.74 8.02
C VAL A 24 -16.18 5.89 7.18
N ALA A 25 -17.31 5.65 6.54
CA ALA A 25 -18.07 6.66 5.82
C ALA A 25 -18.38 7.89 6.68
N GLN A 26 -18.88 7.65 7.89
CA GLN A 26 -19.19 8.70 8.85
C GLN A 26 -17.95 9.47 9.31
N MET A 27 -16.83 8.76 9.57
CA MET A 27 -15.56 9.39 9.95
C MET A 27 -15.05 10.34 8.87
N VAL A 28 -15.09 9.91 7.59
CA VAL A 28 -14.67 10.75 6.46
C VAL A 28 -15.57 11.99 6.32
N ARG A 29 -16.89 11.83 6.44
CA ARG A 29 -17.81 12.98 6.42
C ARG A 29 -17.55 13.98 7.54
N GLN A 30 -17.33 13.48 8.76
CA GLN A 30 -17.16 14.32 9.94
C GLN A 30 -15.80 15.00 10.00
N SER A 31 -14.79 14.46 9.33
CA SER A 31 -13.45 15.05 9.31
C SER A 31 -13.40 16.41 8.60
N GLY A 32 -14.30 16.65 7.63
CA GLY A 32 -14.26 17.86 6.80
C GLY A 32 -13.03 17.99 5.89
N ILE A 33 -12.18 16.94 5.84
CA ILE A 33 -10.93 16.93 5.09
C ILE A 33 -11.24 16.68 3.60
N PRO A 34 -10.63 17.44 2.66
CA PRO A 34 -10.79 17.21 1.23
C PRO A 34 -10.46 15.75 0.88
N THR A 35 -11.40 15.08 0.22
CA THR A 35 -11.24 13.65 -0.09
C THR A 35 -11.18 13.45 -1.60
N VAL A 36 -10.10 12.84 -2.08
CA VAL A 36 -9.89 12.45 -3.47
C VAL A 36 -10.29 10.99 -3.63
N LEU A 37 -11.07 10.68 -4.66
CA LEU A 37 -11.39 9.31 -5.04
C LEU A 37 -10.37 8.79 -6.06
N CYS A 38 -9.76 7.66 -5.78
CA CYS A 38 -8.78 7.01 -6.63
C CYS A 38 -9.23 5.58 -6.99
N TYR A 39 -9.66 5.38 -8.22
CA TYR A 39 -9.92 4.05 -8.77
C TYR A 39 -8.62 3.42 -9.26
N THR A 40 -8.31 2.23 -8.76
CA THR A 40 -7.10 1.47 -9.13
C THR A 40 -7.35 0.47 -10.24
N LYS A 41 -6.28 -0.23 -10.69
CA LYS A 41 -6.34 -1.32 -11.68
C LYS A 41 -6.94 -0.92 -13.03
N ARG A 42 -6.67 0.30 -13.48
CA ARG A 42 -7.11 0.80 -14.80
C ARG A 42 -6.64 -0.06 -15.97
N ASP A 43 -5.51 -0.75 -15.81
CA ASP A 43 -4.92 -1.67 -16.79
C ASP A 43 -5.75 -2.96 -17.00
N LEU A 44 -6.59 -3.34 -16.05
CA LEU A 44 -7.43 -4.50 -16.19
C LEU A 44 -8.65 -4.17 -17.06
N LYS A 45 -8.78 -4.87 -18.20
CA LYS A 45 -9.99 -4.77 -19.03
C LYS A 45 -11.19 -5.21 -18.19
N ARG A 46 -12.12 -4.32 -17.99
CA ARG A 46 -13.42 -4.63 -17.41
C ARG A 46 -14.07 -5.65 -18.33
N ALA A 47 -14.40 -6.84 -17.82
CA ALA A 47 -15.36 -7.70 -18.50
C ALA A 47 -16.61 -6.83 -18.71
N GLU A 48 -17.10 -6.73 -19.96
CA GLU A 48 -18.18 -5.87 -20.41
C GLU A 48 -19.40 -5.94 -19.46
N LYS A 49 -19.38 -5.17 -18.41
CA LYS A 49 -20.52 -4.94 -17.52
C LYS A 49 -20.78 -3.45 -17.48
N ASP A 50 -21.82 -3.11 -18.23
CA ASP A 50 -22.66 -1.90 -18.16
C ASP A 50 -21.92 -0.57 -17.83
N PRO A 51 -21.70 0.32 -18.85
CA PRO A 51 -21.09 1.64 -18.65
C PRO A 51 -21.84 2.51 -17.63
N GLN A 52 -23.10 2.20 -17.34
CA GLN A 52 -23.92 2.94 -16.37
C GLN A 52 -23.61 2.60 -14.91
N LYS A 53 -22.87 1.49 -14.63
CA LYS A 53 -22.45 1.15 -13.27
C LYS A 53 -21.16 1.83 -12.81
N GLU A 54 -20.45 2.54 -13.67
CA GLU A 54 -19.24 3.29 -13.30
C GLU A 54 -19.49 4.43 -12.31
N ASN A 55 -20.73 4.94 -12.26
CA ASN A 55 -21.07 6.11 -11.45
C ASN A 55 -21.84 5.80 -10.16
N SER A 56 -22.02 4.55 -9.78
CA SER A 56 -22.87 4.19 -8.64
C SER A 56 -22.17 3.48 -7.49
N VAL A 57 -20.91 3.79 -7.21
CA VAL A 57 -20.44 3.63 -5.84
C VAL A 57 -21.16 4.73 -5.07
N ASN A 58 -22.15 4.34 -4.27
CA ASN A 58 -22.85 5.27 -3.41
C ASN A 58 -21.85 5.78 -2.36
N LEU A 59 -21.05 6.79 -2.79
CA LEU A 59 -20.02 7.36 -1.95
C LEU A 59 -20.69 8.10 -0.79
N PRO A 60 -20.25 7.87 0.41
CA PRO A 60 -20.78 8.57 1.58
C PRO A 60 -20.30 10.04 1.67
N PHE A 61 -19.48 10.50 0.72
CA PHE A 61 -18.90 11.84 0.66
C PHE A 61 -18.84 12.29 -0.80
N GLU A 62 -18.73 13.61 -1.00
CA GLU A 62 -18.49 14.20 -2.32
C GLU A 62 -16.97 14.36 -2.52
N PRO A 63 -16.37 13.64 -3.48
CA PRO A 63 -14.94 13.75 -3.72
C PRO A 63 -14.61 15.08 -4.41
N VAL A 64 -13.53 15.74 -3.97
CA VAL A 64 -13.03 16.98 -4.60
C VAL A 64 -12.41 16.73 -5.97
N ALA A 65 -11.93 15.51 -6.22
CA ALA A 65 -11.42 15.05 -7.51
C ALA A 65 -11.51 13.54 -7.62
N VAL A 66 -11.54 13.01 -8.87
CA VAL A 66 -11.59 11.58 -9.16
C VAL A 66 -10.46 11.23 -10.12
N PHE A 67 -9.68 10.20 -9.77
CA PHE A 67 -8.58 9.69 -10.58
C PHE A 67 -8.76 8.20 -10.86
N HIS A 68 -8.29 7.79 -12.04
CA HIS A 68 -8.19 6.40 -12.45
C HIS A 68 -6.73 6.07 -12.69
N VAL A 69 -6.17 5.15 -11.91
CA VAL A 69 -4.75 4.83 -11.93
C VAL A 69 -4.49 3.34 -12.13
N SER A 70 -3.31 3.03 -12.62
CA SER A 70 -2.76 1.67 -12.60
C SER A 70 -1.44 1.67 -11.83
N GLY A 71 -1.35 0.85 -10.80
CA GLY A 71 -0.08 0.62 -10.09
C GLY A 71 0.94 -0.17 -10.93
N THR A 72 0.48 -0.97 -11.89
CA THR A 72 1.33 -1.81 -12.76
C THR A 72 1.92 -1.00 -13.92
N THR A 73 1.10 -0.19 -14.59
CA THR A 73 1.53 0.59 -15.75
C THR A 73 1.93 2.03 -15.41
N HIS A 74 1.68 2.45 -14.18
CA HIS A 74 1.84 3.83 -13.68
C HIS A 74 0.95 4.87 -14.39
N GLU A 75 0.01 4.44 -15.22
CA GLU A 75 -0.94 5.35 -15.88
C GLU A 75 -1.78 6.10 -14.85
N GLY A 76 -1.91 7.43 -15.02
CA GLY A 76 -2.67 8.32 -14.13
C GLY A 76 -2.02 8.62 -12.78
N VAL A 77 -0.93 7.96 -12.40
CA VAL A 77 -0.27 8.15 -11.09
C VAL A 77 0.33 9.55 -10.97
N ASN A 78 0.99 10.05 -12.03
CA ASN A 78 1.59 11.37 -12.01
C ASN A 78 0.54 12.50 -11.89
N ASP A 79 -0.62 12.33 -12.51
CA ASP A 79 -1.72 13.30 -12.42
C ASP A 79 -2.28 13.34 -11.00
N LEU A 80 -2.49 12.16 -10.40
CA LEU A 80 -2.88 12.04 -9.00
C LEU A 80 -1.87 12.73 -8.07
N LEU A 81 -0.58 12.43 -8.22
CA LEU A 81 0.49 13.02 -7.39
C LEU A 81 0.55 14.55 -7.54
N THR A 82 0.39 15.05 -8.76
CA THR A 82 0.38 16.50 -9.03
C THR A 82 -0.80 17.18 -8.35
N ALA A 83 -1.98 16.58 -8.45
CA ALA A 83 -3.17 17.10 -7.80
C ALA A 83 -3.05 17.07 -6.27
N LEU A 84 -2.57 15.97 -5.69
CA LEU A 84 -2.34 15.88 -4.24
C LEU A 84 -1.35 16.93 -3.76
N LYS A 85 -0.22 17.12 -4.46
CA LYS A 85 0.77 18.15 -4.11
C LYS A 85 0.17 19.56 -4.13
N SER A 86 -0.76 19.86 -5.05
CA SER A 86 -1.40 21.17 -5.10
C SER A 86 -2.41 21.43 -3.97
N MET A 87 -2.89 20.36 -3.32
CA MET A 87 -3.83 20.44 -2.20
C MET A 87 -3.14 20.54 -0.84
N LEU A 88 -1.84 20.19 -0.78
CA LEU A 88 -1.08 20.22 0.47
C LEU A 88 -0.66 21.66 0.82
N PRO A 89 -0.68 22.03 2.10
CA PRO A 89 -0.15 23.32 2.56
C PRO A 89 1.37 23.36 2.41
N VAL A 90 1.91 24.54 2.18
CA VAL A 90 3.35 24.75 2.20
C VAL A 90 3.83 24.75 3.66
N HIS A 91 4.66 23.77 3.99
CA HIS A 91 5.21 23.58 5.32
C HIS A 91 6.71 23.28 5.26
N PRO A 92 7.52 23.67 6.26
CA PRO A 92 8.90 23.18 6.38
C PRO A 92 8.93 21.65 6.42
N PRO A 93 10.00 21.01 5.91
CA PRO A 93 10.10 19.55 5.94
C PRO A 93 9.98 19.02 7.37
N TYR A 94 9.16 17.99 7.55
CA TYR A 94 9.04 17.31 8.85
C TYR A 94 10.24 16.43 9.16
N PHE A 95 10.98 16.00 8.13
CA PHE A 95 12.17 15.16 8.23
C PHE A 95 13.34 15.81 7.48
N PRO A 96 14.60 15.60 7.92
CA PRO A 96 15.78 16.00 7.17
C PRO A 96 15.77 15.41 5.74
N GLU A 97 16.35 16.11 4.77
CA GLU A 97 16.34 15.71 3.36
C GLU A 97 17.04 14.37 3.10
N ASP A 98 18.00 13.98 3.94
CA ASP A 98 18.72 12.71 3.90
C ASP A 98 18.00 11.56 4.61
N TYR A 99 16.84 11.84 5.23
CA TYR A 99 16.09 10.87 5.99
C TYR A 99 15.09 10.14 5.10
N MET A 100 15.47 8.96 4.60
CA MET A 100 14.63 8.20 3.65
C MET A 100 13.42 7.52 4.29
N SER A 101 13.47 7.20 5.59
CA SER A 101 12.39 6.50 6.29
C SER A 101 12.56 6.57 7.82
N ASP A 102 11.43 6.52 8.53
CA ASP A 102 11.37 6.35 9.99
C ASP A 102 11.54 4.87 10.43
N ARG A 103 11.65 3.96 9.47
CA ARG A 103 11.80 2.53 9.73
C ARG A 103 13.27 2.15 9.94
N ASN A 104 13.50 1.19 10.84
CA ASN A 104 14.85 0.67 11.08
C ASN A 104 15.27 -0.33 9.99
N MET A 105 16.57 -0.62 9.92
CA MET A 105 17.14 -1.56 8.95
C MET A 105 16.50 -2.96 9.01
N ARG A 106 16.11 -3.44 10.19
CA ARG A 106 15.47 -4.74 10.34
C ARG A 106 14.13 -4.82 9.61
N PHE A 107 13.38 -3.71 9.58
CA PHE A 107 12.14 -3.63 8.81
C PHE A 107 12.40 -3.81 7.32
N PHE A 108 13.38 -3.11 6.76
CA PHE A 108 13.72 -3.25 5.34
C PHE A 108 14.18 -4.65 4.98
N LEU A 109 15.02 -5.26 5.81
CA LEU A 109 15.48 -6.64 5.63
C LEU A 109 14.31 -7.64 5.68
N SER A 110 13.36 -7.46 6.59
CA SER A 110 12.18 -8.32 6.68
C SER A 110 11.30 -8.20 5.43
N GLU A 111 11.10 -6.97 4.92
CA GLU A 111 10.32 -6.74 3.71
C GLU A 111 11.04 -7.27 2.45
N MET A 112 12.35 -7.13 2.34
CA MET A 112 13.14 -7.72 1.25
C MET A 112 13.02 -9.25 1.21
N ILE A 113 13.08 -9.92 2.37
CA ILE A 113 12.90 -11.38 2.45
C ILE A 113 11.46 -11.75 2.05
N ARG A 114 10.46 -10.98 2.52
CA ARG A 114 9.06 -11.20 2.17
C ARG A 114 8.80 -11.00 0.68
N GLU A 115 9.40 -9.98 0.07
CA GLU A 115 9.32 -9.72 -1.38
C GLU A 115 9.88 -10.91 -2.19
N GLN A 116 11.05 -11.43 -1.81
CA GLN A 116 11.62 -12.61 -2.47
C GLN A 116 10.71 -13.83 -2.35
N ALA A 117 10.08 -14.04 -1.20
CA ALA A 117 9.10 -15.08 -1.04
C ALA A 117 7.87 -14.87 -1.95
N MET A 118 7.41 -13.62 -2.13
CA MET A 118 6.32 -13.29 -3.06
C MET A 118 6.67 -13.60 -4.51
N LEU A 119 7.90 -13.36 -4.92
CA LEU A 119 8.36 -13.64 -6.28
C LEU A 119 8.52 -15.15 -6.55
N LEU A 120 8.94 -15.93 -5.53
CA LEU A 120 9.26 -17.34 -5.69
C LEU A 120 8.06 -18.28 -5.55
N TYR A 121 7.09 -17.96 -4.67
CA TYR A 121 6.08 -18.94 -4.23
C TYR A 121 4.65 -18.67 -4.73
N GLY A 122 4.43 -17.66 -5.59
CA GLY A 122 3.12 -17.40 -6.21
C GLY A 122 2.05 -16.90 -5.22
N ALA A 123 0.78 -17.00 -5.63
CA ALA A 123 -0.29 -16.15 -5.10
C ALA A 123 -0.75 -16.40 -3.65
N GLU A 124 -0.58 -17.60 -3.06
CA GLU A 124 -1.24 -17.92 -1.77
C GLU A 124 -0.32 -17.82 -0.56
N ILE A 125 0.92 -18.30 -0.68
CA ILE A 125 1.85 -18.42 0.44
C ILE A 125 2.28 -17.07 1.00
N PRO A 126 2.62 -16.06 0.16
CA PRO A 126 3.17 -14.79 0.64
C PRO A 126 2.23 -13.98 1.53
N TYR A 127 0.93 -14.09 1.35
CA TYR A 127 -0.06 -13.35 2.15
C TYR A 127 -0.13 -13.84 3.61
N HIS A 128 0.39 -15.03 3.87
CA HIS A 128 0.41 -15.66 5.20
C HIS A 128 1.81 -15.71 5.82
N LEU A 129 2.77 -14.96 5.25
CA LEU A 129 4.13 -14.90 5.75
C LEU A 129 4.34 -13.67 6.63
N PHE A 130 4.97 -13.90 7.77
CA PHE A 130 5.55 -12.86 8.60
C PHE A 130 7.05 -13.15 8.79
N VAL A 131 7.90 -12.16 8.59
CA VAL A 131 9.35 -12.28 8.73
C VAL A 131 9.81 -11.42 9.90
N ALA A 132 10.45 -12.07 10.88
CA ALA A 132 11.08 -11.38 12.00
C ALA A 132 12.61 -11.44 11.83
N VAL A 133 13.26 -10.28 11.73
CA VAL A 133 14.72 -10.19 11.74
C VAL A 133 15.19 -10.02 13.18
N GLU A 134 15.82 -11.08 13.72
CA GLU A 134 16.27 -11.13 15.11
C GLU A 134 17.63 -10.43 15.27
N THR A 135 18.56 -10.72 14.37
CA THR A 135 19.91 -10.15 14.41
C THR A 135 20.33 -9.70 13.02
N CYS A 136 21.01 -8.56 12.99
CA CYS A 136 21.57 -7.95 11.80
C CYS A 136 22.94 -7.36 12.19
N LYS A 137 24.02 -7.89 11.63
CA LYS A 137 25.40 -7.45 11.91
C LYS A 137 26.13 -7.22 10.59
N GLY A 138 26.95 -6.18 10.52
CA GLY A 138 27.79 -5.90 9.36
C GLY A 138 26.99 -5.44 8.11
N VAL A 139 25.85 -4.82 8.29
CA VAL A 139 25.05 -4.25 7.19
C VAL A 139 25.50 -2.85 6.83
N ASP A 140 26.31 -2.24 7.68
CA ASP A 140 27.00 -0.99 7.43
C ASP A 140 28.23 -1.23 6.54
N GLU A 141 28.59 -0.23 5.75
CA GLU A 141 29.65 -0.31 4.72
C GLU A 141 31.05 -0.70 5.25
N SER A 142 31.21 -0.86 6.56
CA SER A 142 32.50 -1.17 7.20
C SER A 142 32.84 -2.66 7.28
N ALA A 143 31.88 -3.55 7.01
CA ALA A 143 32.08 -4.99 7.14
C ALA A 143 32.04 -5.70 5.77
N PRO A 144 33.00 -6.64 5.50
CA PRO A 144 33.03 -7.37 4.23
C PRO A 144 31.89 -8.39 4.09
N LEU A 145 31.17 -8.67 5.16
CA LEU A 145 30.10 -9.69 5.20
C LEU A 145 28.98 -9.26 6.16
N ALA A 146 27.76 -9.24 5.67
CA ALA A 146 26.58 -9.07 6.51
C ALA A 146 26.07 -10.43 7.00
N GLN A 147 25.72 -10.51 8.30
CA GLN A 147 25.07 -11.66 8.90
C GLN A 147 23.66 -11.28 9.35
N ILE A 148 22.65 -11.96 8.80
CA ILE A 148 21.25 -11.72 9.10
C ILE A 148 20.64 -13.02 9.59
N PHE A 149 20.07 -13.01 10.80
CA PHE A 149 19.26 -14.10 11.33
C PHE A 149 17.80 -13.65 11.32
N ALA A 150 17.00 -14.42 10.58
CA ALA A 150 15.57 -14.13 10.44
C ALA A 150 14.75 -15.41 10.60
N THR A 151 13.59 -15.28 11.23
CA THR A 151 12.60 -16.36 11.33
C THR A 151 11.42 -16.03 10.45
N ILE A 152 11.04 -16.99 9.59
CA ILE A 152 9.86 -16.89 8.73
C ILE A 152 8.72 -17.67 9.38
N TYR A 153 7.66 -16.98 9.72
CA TYR A 153 6.42 -17.56 10.24
C TYR A 153 5.41 -17.74 9.12
N THR A 154 4.70 -18.84 9.13
CA THR A 154 3.63 -19.12 8.17
C THR A 154 2.30 -19.33 8.89
N GLY A 155 1.20 -18.93 8.27
CA GLY A 155 -0.14 -19.13 8.82
C GLY A 155 -0.66 -20.58 8.76
N LYS A 156 0.02 -21.47 8.00
CA LYS A 156 -0.38 -22.87 7.84
C LYS A 156 0.84 -23.79 7.88
N GLU A 157 0.76 -24.89 8.59
CA GLU A 157 1.84 -25.89 8.66
C GLU A 157 2.20 -26.49 7.29
N SER A 158 1.22 -26.62 6.38
CA SER A 158 1.43 -27.12 5.02
C SER A 158 2.34 -26.23 4.17
N HIS A 159 2.55 -24.96 4.55
CA HIS A 159 3.45 -24.04 3.83
C HIS A 159 4.92 -24.25 4.20
N VAL A 160 5.22 -24.84 5.37
CA VAL A 160 6.59 -25.04 5.87
C VAL A 160 7.44 -25.87 4.90
N PRO A 161 7.02 -27.08 4.44
CA PRO A 161 7.83 -27.87 3.53
C PRO A 161 8.04 -27.16 2.18
N ILE A 162 7.11 -26.37 1.71
CA ILE A 162 7.24 -25.62 0.46
C ILE A 162 8.33 -24.54 0.59
N LEU A 163 8.37 -23.82 1.72
CA LEU A 163 9.38 -22.80 2.00
C LEU A 163 10.78 -23.40 2.18
N ILE A 164 10.88 -24.61 2.74
CA ILE A 164 12.15 -25.32 2.92
C ILE A 164 12.61 -25.98 1.61
N GLY A 165 11.71 -26.14 0.63
CA GLY A 165 12.03 -26.78 -0.65
C GLY A 165 12.02 -28.32 -0.57
N LYS A 166 11.12 -28.87 0.21
CA LYS A 166 10.93 -30.35 0.33
C LYS A 166 9.58 -30.74 -0.25
#